data_6d5842ba8fbdbb4865e59f63f3c5f18d
#
_entry.id   6d5842ba8fbdbb4865e59f63f3c5f18d
#
_cell.length_a   1.000
_cell.length_b   1.000
_cell.length_c   1.000
_cell.angle_alpha   90.00
_cell.angle_beta   90.00
_cell.angle_gamma   90.00
#
_symmetry.space_group_name_H-M   'P 1'
#
loop_
_entity.id
_entity.type
_entity.pdbx_description
1 polymer ?
#
loop_
_entity_poly.entity_id
_entity_poly.type
_entity_poly.pdbx_seq_one_letter_code
_entity_poly.pdbx_strand_id
1 'polypeptide(L)'
;LKGVISATRGNHGQSIALAAARAGTAATIVVPHGNSVEKNAAMRAFGAELVEAGHDFDAAKETAMHLADERGLAMVPSFHRDLVRGVATYALELFRGAPALDTVYVPIGLGSGICGTIAVRDALGLATKVVGVVSTEAAAYALSFAARKVVATNSANTMADGMAVRGPDP
;
A
#
# COMPACT_ATOMS: atom_id res chain seq x y z
N LEU A 1 16.36 11.89 13.39
CA LEU A 1 15.45 10.73 13.37
C LEU A 1 16.24 9.48 13.73
N LYS A 2 15.73 8.64 14.65
CA LYS A 2 16.37 7.36 15.00
C LYS A 2 16.15 6.29 13.91
N GLY A 3 15.23 6.55 12.99
CA GLY A 3 14.83 5.67 11.90
C GLY A 3 13.37 5.86 11.53
N VAL A 4 12.91 5.05 10.57
CA VAL A 4 11.52 4.99 10.14
C VAL A 4 10.94 3.60 10.42
N ILE A 5 9.62 3.53 10.58
CA ILE A 5 8.89 2.27 10.74
C ILE A 5 7.63 2.28 9.91
N SER A 6 7.24 1.15 9.36
CA SER A 6 5.99 0.98 8.62
C SER A 6 5.45 -0.44 8.76
N ALA A 7 4.13 -0.60 8.58
CA ALA A 7 3.48 -1.91 8.45
C ALA A 7 3.12 -2.18 7.00
N THR A 8 3.25 -3.43 6.56
CA THR A 8 2.99 -3.81 5.17
C THR A 8 2.77 -5.30 4.99
N ARG A 9 2.23 -5.69 3.84
CA ARG A 9 2.27 -7.08 3.33
C ARG A 9 3.14 -7.24 2.07
N GLY A 10 3.75 -6.15 1.54
CA GLY A 10 4.46 -6.28 0.28
C GLY A 10 5.30 -5.09 -0.18
N ASN A 11 4.98 -4.56 -1.35
CA ASN A 11 5.80 -3.58 -2.07
C ASN A 11 6.10 -2.30 -1.29
N HIS A 12 5.15 -1.82 -0.49
CA HIS A 12 5.35 -0.63 0.33
C HIS A 12 6.56 -0.79 1.26
N GLY A 13 6.69 -1.94 1.96
CA GLY A 13 7.83 -2.19 2.84
C GLY A 13 9.17 -2.25 2.11
N GLN A 14 9.20 -2.86 0.92
CA GLN A 14 10.41 -2.87 0.10
C GLN A 14 10.81 -1.45 -0.33
N SER A 15 9.83 -0.63 -0.72
CA SER A 15 10.06 0.77 -1.10
C SER A 15 10.58 1.61 0.07
N ILE A 16 10.01 1.44 1.27
CA ILE A 16 10.49 2.12 2.48
C ILE A 16 11.90 1.67 2.84
N ALA A 17 12.19 0.36 2.82
CA ALA A 17 13.52 -0.17 3.09
C ALA A 17 14.57 0.41 2.13
N LEU A 18 14.29 0.40 0.83
CA LEU A 18 15.18 0.97 -0.20
C LEU A 18 15.37 2.48 -0.02
N ALA A 19 14.29 3.23 0.24
CA ALA A 19 14.36 4.68 0.42
C ALA A 19 15.17 5.04 1.69
N ALA A 20 14.95 4.31 2.80
CA ALA A 20 15.70 4.50 4.04
C ALA A 20 17.19 4.20 3.85
N ALA A 21 17.53 3.09 3.19
CA ALA A 21 18.92 2.74 2.88
C ALA A 21 19.61 3.83 2.05
N ARG A 22 18.94 4.36 1.02
CA ARG A 22 19.45 5.48 0.21
C ARG A 22 19.58 6.79 0.99
N ALA A 23 18.74 6.99 1.99
CA ALA A 23 18.78 8.17 2.86
C ALA A 23 19.76 7.99 4.04
N GLY A 24 20.42 6.85 4.17
CA GLY A 24 21.34 6.57 5.29
C GLY A 24 20.62 6.48 6.65
N THR A 25 19.36 6.07 6.66
CA THR A 25 18.57 5.91 7.90
C THR A 25 18.11 4.46 8.08
N ALA A 26 17.86 4.05 9.33
CA ALA A 26 17.35 2.72 9.64
C ALA A 26 15.87 2.59 9.26
N ALA A 27 15.46 1.41 8.82
CA ALA A 27 14.06 1.06 8.59
C ALA A 27 13.67 -0.19 9.38
N THR A 28 12.56 -0.12 10.09
CA THR A 28 11.89 -1.28 10.71
C THR A 28 10.58 -1.52 9.95
N ILE A 29 10.38 -2.74 9.47
CA ILE A 29 9.15 -3.11 8.75
C ILE A 29 8.42 -4.18 9.54
N VAL A 30 7.16 -3.92 9.86
CA VAL A 30 6.30 -4.87 10.56
C VAL A 30 5.39 -5.56 9.54
N VAL A 31 5.38 -6.88 9.57
CA VAL A 31 4.55 -7.72 8.69
C VAL A 31 3.75 -8.72 9.54
N PRO A 32 2.55 -9.14 9.12
CA PRO A 32 1.81 -10.15 9.83
C PRO A 32 2.47 -11.53 9.69
N HIS A 33 2.19 -12.42 10.63
CA HIS A 33 2.59 -13.82 10.53
C HIS A 33 2.04 -14.45 9.25
N GLY A 34 2.85 -15.31 8.62
CA GLY A 34 2.49 -15.95 7.36
C GLY A 34 2.58 -15.03 6.14
N ASN A 35 3.24 -13.89 6.26
CA ASN A 35 3.53 -13.04 5.10
C ASN A 35 4.45 -13.74 4.10
N SER A 36 4.44 -13.32 2.83
CA SER A 36 5.24 -13.90 1.76
C SER A 36 6.74 -13.94 2.11
N VAL A 37 7.32 -15.14 2.08
CA VAL A 37 8.75 -15.37 2.35
C VAL A 37 9.63 -14.56 1.41
N GLU A 38 9.27 -14.50 0.12
CA GLU A 38 10.02 -13.75 -0.90
C GLU A 38 10.00 -12.24 -0.63
N LYS A 39 8.82 -11.69 -0.28
CA LYS A 39 8.68 -10.27 0.06
C LYS A 39 9.45 -9.93 1.33
N ASN A 40 9.40 -10.81 2.33
CA ASN A 40 10.15 -10.66 3.57
C ASN A 40 11.68 -10.66 3.30
N ALA A 41 12.15 -11.59 2.47
CA ALA A 41 13.54 -11.65 2.07
C ALA A 41 13.99 -10.38 1.32
N ALA A 42 13.15 -9.85 0.42
CA ALA A 42 13.46 -8.63 -0.31
C ALA A 42 13.57 -7.40 0.63
N MET A 43 12.69 -7.26 1.63
CA MET A 43 12.78 -6.19 2.62
C MET A 43 14.08 -6.27 3.44
N ARG A 44 14.47 -7.50 3.87
CA ARG A 44 15.76 -7.71 4.56
C ARG A 44 16.95 -7.42 3.66
N ALA A 45 16.88 -7.78 2.38
CA ALA A 45 17.95 -7.53 1.41
C ALA A 45 18.19 -6.03 1.18
N PHE A 46 17.16 -5.19 1.33
CA PHE A 46 17.31 -3.74 1.35
C PHE A 46 17.77 -3.15 2.69
N GLY A 47 18.10 -4.00 3.67
CA GLY A 47 18.68 -3.59 4.95
C GLY A 47 17.65 -3.24 6.03
N ALA A 48 16.37 -3.56 5.85
CA ALA A 48 15.38 -3.33 6.88
C ALA A 48 15.43 -4.39 8.00
N GLU A 49 15.24 -3.96 9.24
CA GLU A 49 14.82 -4.83 10.33
C GLU A 49 13.38 -5.29 10.05
N LEU A 50 13.15 -6.59 9.98
CA LEU A 50 11.83 -7.16 9.77
C LEU A 50 11.29 -7.75 11.07
N VAL A 51 10.14 -7.24 11.51
CA VAL A 51 9.38 -7.72 12.67
C VAL A 51 8.13 -8.44 12.19
N GLU A 52 7.97 -9.72 12.54
CA GLU A 52 6.77 -10.48 12.23
C GLU A 52 5.85 -10.45 13.45
N ALA A 53 4.68 -9.79 13.34
CA ALA A 53 3.75 -9.60 14.45
C ALA A 53 2.31 -9.42 13.96
N GLY A 54 1.38 -9.97 14.73
CA GLY A 54 -0.04 -9.93 14.43
C GLY A 54 -0.48 -11.00 13.42
N HIS A 55 -1.78 -11.27 13.42
CA HIS A 55 -2.39 -12.29 12.54
C HIS A 55 -2.82 -11.72 11.19
N ASP A 56 -2.92 -10.39 11.07
CA ASP A 56 -3.28 -9.68 9.85
C ASP A 56 -2.58 -8.31 9.74
N PHE A 57 -2.88 -7.58 8.69
CA PHE A 57 -2.29 -6.26 8.43
C PHE A 57 -2.63 -5.23 9.52
N ASP A 58 -3.87 -5.24 10.02
CA ASP A 58 -4.32 -4.26 11.01
C ASP A 58 -3.57 -4.47 12.35
N ALA A 59 -3.42 -5.73 12.79
CA ALA A 59 -2.65 -6.08 13.98
C ALA A 59 -1.15 -5.76 13.82
N ALA A 60 -0.58 -5.97 12.63
CA ALA A 60 0.79 -5.56 12.33
C ALA A 60 0.96 -4.02 12.37
N LYS A 61 -0.03 -3.27 11.89
CA LYS A 61 -0.07 -1.80 11.95
C LYS A 61 -0.11 -1.28 13.40
N GLU A 62 -0.94 -1.89 14.25
CA GLU A 62 -0.99 -1.56 15.68
C GLU A 62 0.36 -1.81 16.36
N THR A 63 0.99 -2.95 16.07
CA THR A 63 2.35 -3.25 16.57
C THR A 63 3.37 -2.22 16.08
N ALA A 64 3.30 -1.81 14.82
CA ALA A 64 4.20 -0.80 14.27
C ALA A 64 4.02 0.56 14.98
N MET A 65 2.79 0.95 15.29
CA MET A 65 2.50 2.19 16.02
C MET A 65 3.10 2.14 17.44
N HIS A 66 2.92 1.03 18.14
CA HIS A 66 3.49 0.84 19.47
C HIS A 66 5.03 0.90 19.45
N LEU A 67 5.67 0.19 18.51
CA LEU A 67 7.13 0.22 18.35
C LEU A 67 7.65 1.60 17.91
N ALA A 68 6.87 2.35 17.14
CA ALA A 68 7.21 3.72 16.77
C ALA A 68 7.37 4.61 18.01
N ASP A 69 6.40 4.56 18.92
CA ASP A 69 6.40 5.33 20.17
C ASP A 69 7.52 4.85 21.11
N GLU A 70 7.64 3.54 21.31
CA GLU A 70 8.64 2.94 22.20
C GLU A 70 10.08 3.27 21.78
N ARG A 71 10.38 3.15 20.49
CA ARG A 71 11.73 3.30 19.95
C ARG A 71 12.05 4.71 19.45
N GLY A 72 11.05 5.60 19.40
CA GLY A 72 11.17 6.95 18.85
C GLY A 72 11.44 6.96 17.34
N LEU A 73 10.76 6.07 16.61
CA LEU A 73 10.83 5.97 15.15
C LEU A 73 9.72 6.80 14.49
N ALA A 74 10.01 7.33 13.30
CA ALA A 74 8.98 8.03 12.51
C ALA A 74 8.09 7.01 11.78
N MET A 75 6.79 7.00 12.07
CA MET A 75 5.83 6.16 11.39
C MET A 75 5.62 6.66 9.96
N VAL A 76 5.88 5.78 8.99
CA VAL A 76 5.52 6.00 7.58
C VAL A 76 4.19 5.28 7.32
N PRO A 77 3.09 6.01 7.09
CA PRO A 77 1.79 5.40 6.89
C PRO A 77 1.75 4.61 5.58
N SER A 78 0.92 3.56 5.55
CA SER A 78 0.76 2.73 4.35
C SER A 78 -0.11 3.39 3.27
N PHE A 79 -0.81 4.48 3.62
CA PHE A 79 -1.50 5.38 2.70
C PHE A 79 -1.24 6.84 3.11
N HIS A 80 -0.83 7.68 2.17
CA HIS A 80 -0.58 9.11 2.37
C HIS A 80 -0.56 9.83 1.02
N ARG A 81 -0.94 11.10 0.98
CA ARG A 81 -0.95 11.92 -0.26
C ARG A 81 0.39 11.94 -0.98
N ASP A 82 1.50 11.95 -0.25
CA ASP A 82 2.84 11.95 -0.86
C ASP A 82 3.19 10.58 -1.45
N LEU A 83 2.68 9.48 -0.87
CA LEU A 83 2.76 8.16 -1.49
C LEU A 83 1.95 8.11 -2.79
N VAL A 84 0.75 8.69 -2.80
CA VAL A 84 -0.07 8.80 -4.02
C VAL A 84 0.69 9.56 -5.10
N ARG A 85 1.36 10.68 -4.77
CA ARG A 85 2.20 11.44 -5.71
C ARG A 85 3.37 10.61 -6.27
N GLY A 86 4.05 9.87 -5.38
CA GLY A 86 5.14 8.97 -5.79
C GLY A 86 4.65 7.84 -6.70
N VAL A 87 3.56 7.18 -6.32
CA VAL A 87 2.94 6.11 -7.09
C VAL A 87 2.39 6.61 -8.44
N ALA A 88 1.89 7.84 -8.51
CA ALA A 88 1.38 8.45 -9.74
C ALA A 88 2.41 8.48 -10.88
N THR A 89 3.70 8.37 -10.57
CA THR A 89 4.76 8.36 -11.61
C THR A 89 4.62 7.19 -12.58
N TYR A 90 4.24 5.99 -12.11
CA TYR A 90 4.02 4.87 -13.03
C TYR A 90 2.82 5.11 -13.96
N ALA A 91 1.76 5.74 -13.45
CA ALA A 91 0.60 6.08 -14.27
C ALA A 91 0.95 7.13 -15.34
N LEU A 92 1.84 8.08 -14.99
CA LEU A 92 2.36 9.05 -15.94
C LEU A 92 3.16 8.36 -17.06
N GLU A 93 4.01 7.40 -16.72
CA GLU A 93 4.75 6.60 -17.69
C GLU A 93 3.81 5.77 -18.57
N LEU A 94 2.80 5.13 -17.96
CA LEU A 94 1.77 4.37 -18.68
C LEU A 94 1.08 5.23 -19.73
N PHE A 95 0.51 6.36 -19.34
CA PHE A 95 -0.27 7.21 -20.25
C PHE A 95 0.58 7.94 -21.29
N ARG A 96 1.87 8.12 -21.05
CA ARG A 96 2.81 8.66 -22.03
C ARG A 96 3.36 7.62 -23.00
N GLY A 97 3.53 6.39 -22.54
CA GLY A 97 4.15 5.30 -23.31
C GLY A 97 3.18 4.42 -24.06
N ALA A 98 1.93 4.35 -23.63
CA ALA A 98 0.90 3.55 -24.28
C ALA A 98 0.12 4.38 -25.33
N PRO A 99 -0.39 3.75 -26.40
CA PRO A 99 -1.38 4.40 -27.26
C PRO A 99 -2.63 4.75 -26.45
N ALA A 100 -3.56 5.51 -27.05
CA ALA A 100 -4.81 5.90 -26.39
C ALA A 100 -5.52 4.67 -25.78
N LEU A 101 -5.75 4.74 -24.47
CA LEU A 101 -6.39 3.68 -23.71
C LEU A 101 -7.83 4.07 -23.40
N ASP A 102 -8.78 3.22 -23.77
CA ASP A 102 -10.20 3.40 -23.43
C ASP A 102 -10.45 3.12 -21.95
N THR A 103 -9.83 2.07 -21.42
CA THR A 103 -10.05 1.63 -20.03
C THR A 103 -8.77 1.10 -19.41
N VAL A 104 -8.52 1.46 -18.16
CA VAL A 104 -7.45 0.90 -17.31
C VAL A 104 -8.07 0.27 -16.07
N TYR A 105 -7.75 -1.00 -15.81
CA TYR A 105 -8.16 -1.73 -14.62
C TYR A 105 -7.04 -1.66 -13.58
N VAL A 106 -7.38 -1.20 -12.37
CA VAL A 106 -6.40 -0.99 -11.29
C VAL A 106 -6.81 -1.77 -10.06
N PRO A 107 -5.97 -2.70 -9.56
CA PRO A 107 -6.25 -3.41 -8.31
C PRO A 107 -6.18 -2.45 -7.13
N ILE A 108 -7.09 -2.63 -6.17
CA ILE A 108 -7.16 -1.80 -4.97
C ILE A 108 -6.70 -2.60 -3.76
N GLY A 109 -5.56 -2.20 -3.19
CA GLY A 109 -5.16 -2.53 -1.81
C GLY A 109 -5.67 -1.42 -0.89
N LEU A 110 -4.80 -0.46 -0.55
CA LEU A 110 -5.20 0.76 0.20
C LEU A 110 -5.58 1.95 -0.70
N GLY A 111 -5.50 1.79 -2.03
CA GLY A 111 -6.02 2.77 -2.97
C GLY A 111 -5.00 3.76 -3.56
N SER A 112 -3.74 3.79 -3.12
CA SER A 112 -2.73 4.73 -3.67
C SER A 112 -2.55 4.60 -5.18
N GLY A 113 -2.57 3.38 -5.71
CA GLY A 113 -2.44 3.10 -7.14
C GLY A 113 -3.57 3.70 -7.97
N ILE A 114 -4.81 3.44 -7.59
CA ILE A 114 -5.97 3.97 -8.32
C ILE A 114 -6.09 5.49 -8.18
N CYS A 115 -5.82 6.04 -6.99
CA CYS A 115 -5.81 7.48 -6.78
C CYS A 115 -4.74 8.16 -7.64
N GLY A 116 -3.53 7.60 -7.70
CA GLY A 116 -2.46 8.09 -8.57
C GLY A 116 -2.82 8.03 -10.06
N THR A 117 -3.43 6.93 -10.48
CA THR A 117 -3.88 6.75 -11.88
C THR A 117 -4.96 7.76 -12.26
N ILE A 118 -5.96 7.97 -11.40
CA ILE A 118 -7.02 8.97 -11.61
C ILE A 118 -6.42 10.38 -11.66
N ALA A 119 -5.56 10.72 -10.72
CA ALA A 119 -4.94 12.05 -10.66
C ALA A 119 -4.14 12.38 -11.93
N VAL A 120 -3.38 11.42 -12.47
CA VAL A 120 -2.63 11.61 -13.71
C VAL A 120 -3.55 11.67 -14.93
N ARG A 121 -4.55 10.78 -15.02
CA ARG A 121 -5.55 10.83 -16.09
C ARG A 121 -6.20 12.22 -16.18
N ASP A 122 -6.63 12.75 -15.02
CA ASP A 122 -7.30 14.07 -14.94
C ASP A 122 -6.32 15.21 -15.27
N ALA A 123 -5.09 15.14 -14.76
CA ALA A 123 -4.06 16.15 -15.04
C ALA A 123 -3.66 16.20 -16.53
N LEU A 124 -3.76 15.07 -17.24
CA LEU A 124 -3.50 14.99 -18.68
C LEU A 124 -4.76 15.24 -19.54
N GLY A 125 -5.92 15.45 -18.92
CA GLY A 125 -7.20 15.68 -19.63
C GLY A 125 -7.66 14.47 -20.45
N LEU A 126 -7.32 13.24 -20.03
CA LEU A 126 -7.65 12.02 -20.78
C LEU A 126 -9.06 11.54 -20.46
N ALA A 127 -9.74 10.99 -21.48
CA ALA A 127 -11.08 10.39 -21.36
C ALA A 127 -11.04 8.93 -20.88
N THR A 128 -9.87 8.39 -20.63
CA THR A 128 -9.66 6.99 -20.19
C THR A 128 -10.51 6.66 -18.97
N LYS A 129 -11.29 5.58 -19.04
CA LYS A 129 -12.04 5.05 -17.90
C LYS A 129 -11.08 4.31 -16.95
N VAL A 130 -11.10 4.68 -15.68
CA VAL A 130 -10.35 3.95 -14.63
C VAL A 130 -11.34 3.09 -13.84
N VAL A 131 -11.09 1.79 -13.81
CA VAL A 131 -11.93 0.80 -13.13
C VAL A 131 -11.13 0.17 -11.99
N GLY A 132 -11.62 0.36 -10.76
CA GLY A 132 -11.06 -0.29 -9.58
C GLY A 132 -11.47 -1.76 -9.51
N VAL A 133 -10.51 -2.63 -9.20
CA VAL A 133 -10.72 -4.07 -9.07
C VAL A 133 -10.43 -4.48 -7.63
N VAL A 134 -11.34 -5.25 -7.02
CA VAL A 134 -11.19 -5.86 -5.70
C VAL A 134 -11.46 -7.36 -5.79
N SER A 135 -10.99 -8.13 -4.81
CA SER A 135 -11.39 -9.53 -4.67
C SER A 135 -12.82 -9.62 -4.11
N THR A 136 -13.59 -10.60 -4.53
CA THR A 136 -14.94 -10.89 -4.02
C THR A 136 -14.96 -11.11 -2.51
N GLU A 137 -13.94 -11.79 -1.99
CA GLU A 137 -13.79 -12.06 -0.55
C GLU A 137 -13.04 -10.96 0.23
N ALA A 138 -12.66 -9.87 -0.45
CA ALA A 138 -12.04 -8.67 0.13
C ALA A 138 -12.65 -7.40 -0.49
N ALA A 139 -13.96 -7.29 -0.44
CA ALA A 139 -14.75 -6.32 -1.21
C ALA A 139 -15.00 -4.98 -0.50
N ALA A 140 -14.30 -4.68 0.61
CA ALA A 140 -14.56 -3.52 1.45
C ALA A 140 -14.59 -2.20 0.66
N TYR A 141 -13.68 -1.99 -0.29
CA TYR A 141 -13.67 -0.79 -1.14
C TYR A 141 -14.86 -0.72 -2.11
N ALA A 142 -15.25 -1.83 -2.74
CA ALA A 142 -16.42 -1.85 -3.63
C ALA A 142 -17.71 -1.56 -2.85
N LEU A 143 -17.86 -2.15 -1.66
CA LEU A 143 -19.00 -1.90 -0.76
C LEU A 143 -19.03 -0.44 -0.30
N SER A 144 -17.88 0.11 0.06
CA SER A 144 -17.74 1.52 0.48
C SER A 144 -18.08 2.47 -0.66
N PHE A 145 -17.61 2.19 -1.86
CA PHE A 145 -17.89 2.99 -3.05
C PHE A 145 -19.39 2.99 -3.37
N ALA A 146 -20.03 1.83 -3.35
CA ALA A 146 -21.48 1.70 -3.59
C ALA A 146 -22.29 2.41 -2.50
N ALA A 147 -21.89 2.28 -1.24
CA ALA A 147 -22.59 2.87 -0.09
C ALA A 147 -22.27 4.36 0.12
N ARG A 148 -21.27 4.92 -0.58
CA ARG A 148 -20.74 6.29 -0.38
C ARG A 148 -20.36 6.60 1.06
N LYS A 149 -19.88 5.59 1.78
CA LYS A 149 -19.38 5.68 3.15
C LYS A 149 -18.43 4.52 3.41
N VAL A 150 -17.55 4.64 4.39
CA VAL A 150 -16.67 3.55 4.79
C VAL A 150 -17.48 2.34 5.28
N VAL A 151 -17.24 1.19 4.66
CA VAL A 151 -17.83 -0.10 5.03
C VAL A 151 -16.68 -1.08 5.24
N ALA A 152 -16.49 -1.51 6.48
CA ALA A 152 -15.54 -2.57 6.82
C ALA A 152 -16.17 -3.96 6.66
N THR A 153 -15.34 -4.97 6.41
CA THR A 153 -15.72 -6.38 6.34
C THR A 153 -15.06 -7.17 7.47
N ASN A 154 -15.67 -8.29 7.84
CA ASN A 154 -15.14 -9.15 8.91
C ASN A 154 -13.93 -10.00 8.46
N SER A 155 -13.77 -10.19 7.15
CA SER A 155 -12.69 -10.95 6.55
C SER A 155 -12.19 -10.30 5.27
N ALA A 156 -10.99 -10.65 4.85
CA ALA A 156 -10.39 -10.28 3.57
C ALA A 156 -9.58 -11.47 3.05
N ASN A 157 -10.28 -12.56 2.73
CA ASN A 157 -9.65 -13.79 2.25
C ASN A 157 -9.42 -13.69 0.74
N THR A 158 -8.17 -13.64 0.32
CA THR A 158 -7.80 -13.59 -1.10
C THR A 158 -6.35 -14.05 -1.28
N MET A 159 -6.07 -14.74 -2.40
CA MET A 159 -4.71 -15.09 -2.79
C MET A 159 -3.88 -13.84 -3.16
N ALA A 160 -4.55 -12.74 -3.51
CA ALA A 160 -3.92 -11.45 -3.79
C ALA A 160 -3.67 -10.69 -2.48
N ASP A 161 -2.66 -11.10 -1.72
CA ASP A 161 -2.34 -10.62 -0.36
C ASP A 161 -2.27 -9.07 -0.23
N GLY A 162 -1.80 -8.38 -1.27
CA GLY A 162 -1.78 -6.91 -1.34
C GLY A 162 -3.15 -6.25 -1.43
N MET A 163 -4.21 -7.03 -1.69
CA MET A 163 -5.61 -6.59 -1.75
C MET A 163 -6.42 -7.02 -0.52
N ALA A 164 -5.81 -7.75 0.43
CA ALA A 164 -6.47 -8.28 1.62
C ALA A 164 -6.66 -7.17 2.67
N VAL A 165 -7.64 -6.31 2.46
CA VAL A 165 -7.96 -5.16 3.33
C VAL A 165 -9.40 -5.29 3.82
N ARG A 166 -9.60 -5.24 5.15
CA ARG A 166 -10.92 -5.29 5.79
C ARG A 166 -11.54 -3.91 5.98
N GLY A 167 -10.72 -2.92 6.27
CA GLY A 167 -11.13 -1.54 6.52
C GLY A 167 -10.49 -0.58 5.51
N PRO A 168 -11.28 0.06 4.63
CA PRO A 168 -10.77 1.11 3.76
C PRO A 168 -10.23 2.28 4.57
N ASP A 169 -9.18 2.91 4.06
CA ASP A 169 -8.74 4.20 4.56
C ASP A 169 -9.77 5.27 4.13
N PRO A 170 -10.26 6.14 5.01
CA PRO A 170 -11.33 7.10 4.74
C PRO A 170 -10.95 8.22 3.76
#